data_f642811146f13e8c97f168b731106101
#
_entry.id   f642811146f13e8c97f168b731106101
#
_cell.length_a   1.000
_cell.length_b   1.000
_cell.length_c   1.000
_cell.angle_alpha   90.00
_cell.angle_beta   90.00
_cell.angle_gamma   90.00
#
_symmetry.space_group_name_H-M   'P 1'
#
loop_
_entity.id
_entity.type
_entity.pdbx_description
1 polymer ?
#
loop_
_entity_poly.entity_id
_entity_poly.type
_entity_poly.pdbx_seq_one_letter_code
_entity_poly.pdbx_strand_id
1 'polypeptide(L)'
;MSGKVAPRQTRKPKKKKKAAADWESAPIKAFKTQKDFSDWLEKNHGKSPGIWMRIARKDSGKKTINYAEALEVALCHGWIDAHKRPENSHTWLQRFVPRRPKSGWSKINRDKALALIEAGRMRPAGLAEIDRARADGRWEAAYDSPAKAQVPADFLEELDHNPRAKAFFETINRVNRYAIIWRLQTAKTPETRAQRMRTFVEMLEKGETLH
;
A
#
# COMPACT_ATOMS: atom_id res chain seq x y z
N MET A 1 21.92 51.32 38.56
CA MET A 1 21.30 49.96 38.51
C MET A 1 20.66 49.77 37.15
N SER A 2 21.33 49.10 36.22
CA SER A 2 20.83 48.88 34.85
C SER A 2 20.29 47.45 34.74
N GLY A 3 18.97 47.35 34.64
CA GLY A 3 18.28 46.08 34.43
C GLY A 3 18.35 45.65 32.96
N LYS A 4 19.04 44.54 32.64
CA LYS A 4 19.03 43.91 31.33
C LYS A 4 17.73 43.12 31.14
N VAL A 5 16.89 43.57 30.22
CA VAL A 5 15.70 42.85 29.77
C VAL A 5 16.14 41.77 28.77
N ALA A 6 15.86 40.51 29.07
CA ALA A 6 16.13 39.39 28.19
C ALA A 6 15.17 39.34 26.98
N PRO A 7 15.60 38.98 25.76
CA PRO A 7 14.73 38.95 24.59
C PRO A 7 13.74 37.79 24.65
N ARG A 8 12.46 38.11 24.41
CA ARG A 8 11.30 37.22 24.35
C ARG A 8 11.46 36.27 23.16
N GLN A 9 11.68 34.97 23.41
CA GLN A 9 11.69 33.95 22.38
C GLN A 9 10.31 33.83 21.71
N THR A 10 10.24 34.21 20.44
CA THR A 10 9.06 33.99 19.60
C THR A 10 8.93 32.52 19.26
N ARG A 11 7.94 31.85 19.84
CA ARG A 11 7.57 30.47 19.48
C ARG A 11 7.13 30.44 18.02
N LYS A 12 7.88 29.68 17.16
CA LYS A 12 7.47 29.38 15.77
C LYS A 12 6.10 28.68 15.79
N PRO A 13 5.16 29.08 14.92
CA PRO A 13 3.85 28.44 14.87
C PRO A 13 4.00 26.98 14.48
N LYS A 14 3.46 26.06 15.31
CA LYS A 14 3.35 24.63 14.99
C LYS A 14 2.54 24.50 13.70
N LYS A 15 3.15 24.00 12.61
CA LYS A 15 2.44 23.61 11.39
C LYS A 15 1.28 22.69 11.79
N LYS A 16 0.03 23.15 11.62
CA LYS A 16 -1.17 22.32 11.79
C LYS A 16 -0.98 21.09 10.88
N LYS A 17 -0.85 19.89 11.47
CA LYS A 17 -0.97 18.63 10.74
C LYS A 17 -2.33 18.71 10.04
N LYS A 18 -2.36 18.68 8.68
CA LYS A 18 -3.60 18.43 7.94
C LYS A 18 -4.24 17.22 8.60
N ALA A 19 -5.45 17.37 9.12
CA ALA A 19 -6.21 16.26 9.69
C ALA A 19 -6.14 15.13 8.69
N ALA A 20 -5.62 13.97 9.10
CA ALA A 20 -5.73 12.76 8.32
C ALA A 20 -7.22 12.59 8.06
N ALA A 21 -7.62 12.58 6.77
CA ALA A 21 -9.02 12.35 6.43
C ALA A 21 -9.47 11.12 7.20
N ASP A 22 -10.53 11.26 7.99
CA ASP A 22 -11.06 10.17 8.81
C ASP A 22 -11.54 9.06 7.87
N TRP A 23 -10.60 8.16 7.54
CA TRP A 23 -10.82 7.09 6.59
C TRP A 23 -11.81 6.05 7.12
N GLU A 24 -12.06 6.04 8.44
CA GLU A 24 -13.03 5.15 9.09
C GLU A 24 -14.46 5.59 8.79
N SER A 25 -14.69 6.90 8.66
CA SER A 25 -16.00 7.48 8.35
C SER A 25 -16.35 7.46 6.86
N ALA A 26 -15.48 6.94 5.98
CA ALA A 26 -15.79 6.87 4.55
C ALA A 26 -17.07 6.06 4.28
N PRO A 27 -17.89 6.46 3.27
CA PRO A 27 -19.19 5.84 3.01
C PRO A 27 -19.06 4.36 2.67
N ILE A 28 -19.96 3.54 3.24
CA ILE A 28 -20.10 2.12 2.89
C ILE A 28 -21.04 2.02 1.68
N LYS A 29 -20.59 1.32 0.62
CA LYS A 29 -21.36 1.05 -0.58
C LYS A 29 -21.33 -0.43 -0.92
N ALA A 30 -22.38 -0.93 -1.54
CA ALA A 30 -22.46 -2.27 -2.12
C ALA A 30 -22.81 -2.16 -3.59
N PHE A 31 -22.18 -2.96 -4.43
CA PHE A 31 -22.48 -3.07 -5.85
C PHE A 31 -22.80 -4.52 -6.19
N LYS A 32 -23.75 -4.73 -7.07
CA LYS A 32 -24.16 -6.09 -7.49
C LYS A 32 -23.27 -6.62 -8.61
N THR A 33 -22.81 -5.73 -9.49
CA THR A 33 -22.05 -6.07 -10.71
C THR A 33 -20.80 -5.18 -10.88
N GLN A 34 -19.87 -5.62 -11.74
CA GLN A 34 -18.75 -4.79 -12.17
C GLN A 34 -19.22 -3.49 -12.82
N LYS A 35 -20.32 -3.57 -13.60
CA LYS A 35 -20.91 -2.41 -14.29
C LYS A 35 -21.37 -1.37 -13.28
N ASP A 36 -22.09 -1.74 -12.23
CA ASP A 36 -22.57 -0.80 -11.19
C ASP A 36 -21.40 -0.03 -10.55
N PHE A 37 -20.31 -0.73 -10.25
CA PHE A 37 -19.13 -0.10 -9.66
C PHE A 37 -18.40 0.79 -10.66
N SER A 38 -18.27 0.35 -11.91
CA SER A 38 -17.67 1.15 -12.97
C SER A 38 -18.47 2.44 -13.23
N ASP A 39 -19.79 2.36 -13.34
CA ASP A 39 -20.68 3.52 -13.55
C ASP A 39 -20.58 4.51 -12.38
N TRP A 40 -20.41 3.99 -11.17
CA TRP A 40 -20.18 4.83 -9.99
C TRP A 40 -18.81 5.52 -10.05
N LEU A 41 -17.75 4.80 -10.42
CA LEU A 41 -16.40 5.36 -10.56
C LEU A 41 -16.30 6.39 -11.67
N GLU A 42 -16.98 6.20 -12.81
CA GLU A 42 -17.04 7.20 -13.88
C GLU A 42 -17.45 8.59 -13.34
N LYS A 43 -18.39 8.63 -12.42
CA LYS A 43 -18.93 9.87 -11.84
C LYS A 43 -18.13 10.38 -10.64
N ASN A 44 -17.36 9.52 -9.96
CA ASN A 44 -16.85 9.81 -8.63
C ASN A 44 -15.33 9.62 -8.46
N HIS A 45 -14.61 8.97 -9.39
CA HIS A 45 -13.20 8.61 -9.20
C HIS A 45 -12.29 9.80 -8.87
N GLY A 46 -12.54 10.99 -9.48
CA GLY A 46 -11.76 12.20 -9.22
C GLY A 46 -12.26 13.06 -8.04
N LYS A 47 -13.40 12.71 -7.43
CA LYS A 47 -14.05 13.53 -6.38
C LYS A 47 -14.08 12.82 -5.02
N SER A 48 -14.21 11.51 -5.01
CA SER A 48 -14.31 10.72 -3.78
C SER A 48 -12.94 10.42 -3.17
N PRO A 49 -12.75 10.59 -1.87
CA PRO A 49 -11.51 10.21 -1.18
C PRO A 49 -11.39 8.70 -0.94
N GLY A 50 -12.41 7.93 -1.34
CA GLY A 50 -12.49 6.48 -1.18
C GLY A 50 -13.80 6.03 -0.56
N ILE A 51 -14.03 4.73 -0.63
CA ILE A 51 -15.22 4.07 -0.07
C ILE A 51 -14.84 2.80 0.67
N TRP A 52 -15.71 2.36 1.56
CA TRP A 52 -15.78 1.01 2.04
C TRP A 52 -16.77 0.22 1.16
N MET A 53 -16.28 -0.77 0.43
CA MET A 53 -17.12 -1.66 -0.37
C MET A 53 -17.53 -2.87 0.48
N ARG A 54 -18.82 -3.09 0.59
CA ARG A 54 -19.38 -4.30 1.21
C ARG A 54 -19.29 -5.45 0.21
N ILE A 55 -18.61 -6.53 0.60
CA ILE A 55 -18.43 -7.73 -0.21
C ILE A 55 -19.03 -8.92 0.53
N ALA A 56 -19.84 -9.70 -0.17
CA ALA A 56 -20.44 -10.91 0.37
C ALA A 56 -19.37 -11.99 0.62
N ARG A 57 -19.50 -12.71 1.73
CA ARG A 57 -18.72 -13.92 1.96
C ARG A 57 -19.27 -15.04 1.08
N LYS A 58 -18.39 -15.98 0.72
CA LYS A 58 -18.79 -17.22 0.05
C LYS A 58 -19.90 -17.89 0.89
N ASP A 59 -20.88 -18.43 0.24
CA ASP A 59 -21.99 -19.16 0.86
C ASP A 59 -22.92 -18.33 1.79
N SER A 60 -22.83 -17.01 1.75
CA SER A 60 -23.67 -16.10 2.55
C SER A 60 -25.08 -15.88 1.99
N GLY A 61 -25.39 -16.42 0.81
CA GLY A 61 -26.64 -16.16 0.09
C GLY A 61 -26.81 -14.74 -0.47
N LYS A 62 -25.87 -13.83 -0.18
CA LYS A 62 -25.90 -12.45 -0.67
C LYS A 62 -25.15 -12.31 -1.98
N LYS A 63 -25.69 -11.54 -2.92
CA LYS A 63 -25.05 -11.24 -4.21
C LYS A 63 -24.42 -9.85 -4.18
N THR A 64 -23.11 -9.80 -4.28
CA THR A 64 -22.32 -8.60 -4.52
C THR A 64 -21.23 -8.91 -5.55
N ILE A 65 -20.64 -7.88 -6.15
CA ILE A 65 -19.36 -8.01 -6.85
C ILE A 65 -18.33 -8.67 -5.91
N ASN A 66 -17.52 -9.59 -6.41
CA ASN A 66 -16.45 -10.19 -5.62
C ASN A 66 -15.19 -9.27 -5.59
N TYR A 67 -14.24 -9.61 -4.71
CA TYR A 67 -13.03 -8.80 -4.52
C TYR A 67 -12.18 -8.70 -5.80
N ALA A 68 -12.00 -9.79 -6.53
CA ALA A 68 -11.16 -9.81 -7.73
C ALA A 68 -11.74 -8.92 -8.82
N GLU A 69 -13.05 -9.02 -9.05
CA GLU A 69 -13.79 -8.18 -9.99
C GLU A 69 -13.75 -6.70 -9.59
N ALA A 70 -13.93 -6.40 -8.30
CA ALA A 70 -13.87 -5.04 -7.77
C ALA A 70 -12.47 -4.42 -7.94
N LEU A 71 -11.41 -5.21 -7.72
CA LEU A 71 -10.05 -4.76 -7.92
C LEU A 71 -9.75 -4.42 -9.39
N GLU A 72 -10.20 -5.26 -10.33
CA GLU A 72 -10.05 -4.97 -11.77
C GLU A 72 -10.74 -3.65 -12.16
N VAL A 73 -11.99 -3.48 -11.75
CA VAL A 73 -12.72 -2.23 -12.02
C VAL A 73 -12.01 -1.04 -11.38
N ALA A 74 -11.54 -1.16 -10.14
CA ALA A 74 -10.80 -0.10 -9.46
C ALA A 74 -9.53 0.29 -10.24
N LEU A 75 -8.73 -0.70 -10.67
CA LEU A 75 -7.51 -0.46 -11.46
C LEU A 75 -7.82 0.26 -12.77
N CYS A 76 -8.91 -0.11 -13.45
CA CYS A 76 -9.34 0.58 -14.69
C CYS A 76 -9.57 2.07 -14.47
N HIS A 77 -10.00 2.49 -13.30
CA HIS A 77 -10.29 3.89 -12.95
C HIS A 77 -9.19 4.59 -12.14
N GLY A 78 -7.98 4.02 -12.05
CA GLY A 78 -6.87 4.59 -11.29
C GLY A 78 -7.03 4.49 -9.76
N TRP A 79 -7.85 3.56 -9.30
CA TRP A 79 -8.06 3.26 -7.90
C TRP A 79 -7.32 1.99 -7.50
N ILE A 80 -7.22 1.78 -6.17
CA ILE A 80 -6.57 0.60 -5.58
C ILE A 80 -7.30 0.20 -4.29
N ASP A 81 -7.20 -1.06 -3.95
CA ASP A 81 -7.58 -1.56 -2.64
C ASP A 81 -6.62 -1.10 -1.54
N ALA A 82 -7.13 -1.00 -0.32
CA ALA A 82 -6.36 -0.64 0.86
C ALA A 82 -6.70 -1.59 2.02
N HIS A 83 -7.25 -1.06 3.11
CA HIS A 83 -7.57 -1.87 4.29
C HIS A 83 -8.81 -2.76 4.07
N LYS A 84 -8.84 -3.89 4.79
CA LYS A 84 -10.02 -4.72 4.94
C LYS A 84 -10.40 -4.80 6.42
N ARG A 85 -11.70 -4.93 6.70
CA ARG A 85 -12.20 -5.19 8.06
C ARG A 85 -13.41 -6.12 8.03
N PRO A 86 -13.63 -6.92 9.08
CA PRO A 86 -14.85 -7.67 9.22
C PRO A 86 -16.06 -6.72 9.36
N GLU A 87 -17.25 -7.17 8.97
CA GLU A 87 -18.50 -6.46 9.20
C GLU A 87 -19.47 -7.35 10.00
N ASN A 88 -19.78 -8.54 9.46
CA ASN A 88 -20.66 -9.53 10.11
C ASN A 88 -20.38 -10.94 9.55
N SER A 89 -21.22 -11.93 9.90
CA SER A 89 -21.11 -13.31 9.41
C SER A 89 -21.29 -13.47 7.90
N HIS A 90 -21.99 -12.54 7.23
CA HIS A 90 -22.34 -12.63 5.80
C HIS A 90 -21.48 -11.75 4.90
N THR A 91 -20.86 -10.70 5.43
CA THR A 91 -20.17 -9.66 4.66
C THR A 91 -18.91 -9.19 5.35
N TRP A 92 -18.03 -8.60 4.57
CA TRP A 92 -16.84 -7.90 5.03
C TRP A 92 -16.65 -6.62 4.22
N LEU A 93 -15.84 -5.72 4.71
CA LEU A 93 -15.59 -4.42 4.07
C LEU A 93 -14.19 -4.37 3.51
N GLN A 94 -14.09 -4.01 2.22
CA GLN A 94 -12.85 -3.67 1.53
C GLN A 94 -12.82 -2.19 1.22
N ARG A 95 -11.77 -1.51 1.63
CA ARG A 95 -11.56 -0.12 1.26
C ARG A 95 -10.98 -0.04 -0.15
N PHE A 96 -11.58 0.83 -0.98
CA PHE A 96 -11.05 1.24 -2.27
C PHE A 96 -10.82 2.76 -2.25
N VAL A 97 -9.68 3.19 -2.81
CA VAL A 97 -9.24 4.59 -2.79
C VAL A 97 -8.57 4.97 -4.11
N PRO A 98 -8.60 6.26 -4.50
CA PRO A 98 -7.75 6.73 -5.58
C PRO A 98 -6.27 6.43 -5.30
N ARG A 99 -5.51 6.06 -6.31
CA ARG A 99 -4.06 5.93 -6.18
C ARG A 99 -3.45 7.28 -5.83
N ARG A 100 -2.56 7.30 -4.87
CA ARG A 100 -1.81 8.51 -4.52
C ARG A 100 -0.63 8.67 -5.49
N PRO A 101 -0.14 9.90 -5.74
CA PRO A 101 0.97 10.15 -6.66
C PRO A 101 2.23 9.32 -6.42
N LYS A 102 2.45 8.85 -5.18
CA LYS A 102 3.62 8.04 -4.78
C LYS A 102 3.25 6.58 -4.45
N SER A 103 2.04 6.12 -4.79
CA SER A 103 1.65 4.72 -4.56
C SER A 103 2.53 3.76 -5.35
N GLY A 104 3.16 2.80 -4.68
CA GLY A 104 3.87 1.71 -5.34
C GLY A 104 2.94 0.79 -6.13
N TRP A 105 3.51 0.02 -7.04
CA TRP A 105 2.82 -1.04 -7.74
C TRP A 105 3.33 -2.39 -7.25
N SER A 106 2.43 -3.33 -7.03
CA SER A 106 2.81 -4.73 -6.90
C SER A 106 2.87 -5.37 -8.30
N LYS A 107 3.73 -6.36 -8.50
CA LYS A 107 3.79 -7.11 -9.76
C LYS A 107 2.43 -7.68 -10.14
N ILE A 108 1.67 -8.22 -9.17
CA ILE A 108 0.30 -8.73 -9.41
C ILE A 108 -0.63 -7.65 -9.98
N ASN A 109 -0.62 -6.44 -9.41
CA ASN A 109 -1.49 -5.36 -9.92
C ASN A 109 -0.98 -4.80 -11.24
N ARG A 110 0.32 -4.80 -11.48
CA ARG A 110 0.92 -4.46 -12.76
C ARG A 110 0.47 -5.43 -13.86
N ASP A 111 0.59 -6.72 -13.59
CA ASP A 111 0.23 -7.77 -14.55
C ASP A 111 -1.28 -7.74 -14.86
N LYS A 112 -2.12 -7.54 -13.82
CA LYS A 112 -3.57 -7.29 -14.02
C LYS A 112 -3.85 -6.06 -14.88
N ALA A 113 -3.14 -4.96 -14.64
CA ALA A 113 -3.33 -3.73 -15.41
C ALA A 113 -2.93 -3.93 -16.89
N LEU A 114 -1.85 -4.67 -17.17
CA LEU A 114 -1.46 -5.03 -18.54
C LEU A 114 -2.55 -5.86 -19.24
N ALA A 115 -3.07 -6.89 -18.58
CA ALA A 115 -4.17 -7.68 -19.13
C ALA A 115 -5.45 -6.85 -19.38
N LEU A 116 -5.74 -5.86 -18.50
CA LEU A 116 -6.89 -4.97 -18.67
C LEU A 116 -6.69 -3.97 -19.81
N ILE A 117 -5.45 -3.57 -20.10
CA ILE A 117 -5.12 -2.75 -21.29
C ILE A 117 -5.34 -3.58 -22.57
N GLU A 118 -4.79 -4.78 -22.62
CA GLU A 118 -4.93 -5.70 -23.74
C GLU A 118 -6.39 -6.03 -24.05
N ALA A 119 -7.20 -6.20 -22.99
CA ALA A 119 -8.65 -6.41 -23.11
C ALA A 119 -9.46 -5.15 -23.47
N GLY A 120 -8.84 -3.99 -23.68
CA GLY A 120 -9.51 -2.71 -23.98
C GLY A 120 -10.40 -2.18 -22.84
N ARG A 121 -10.23 -2.68 -21.62
CA ARG A 121 -11.06 -2.33 -20.45
C ARG A 121 -10.55 -1.12 -19.67
N MET A 122 -9.28 -0.75 -19.87
CA MET A 122 -8.64 0.34 -19.12
C MET A 122 -9.26 1.70 -19.51
N ARG A 123 -9.52 2.52 -18.49
CA ARG A 123 -10.07 3.87 -18.65
C ARG A 123 -8.96 4.92 -18.63
N PRO A 124 -9.19 6.14 -19.15
CA PRO A 124 -8.17 7.20 -19.16
C PRO A 124 -7.56 7.49 -17.79
N ALA A 125 -8.35 7.46 -16.71
CA ALA A 125 -7.85 7.65 -15.35
C ALA A 125 -6.89 6.53 -14.89
N GLY A 126 -7.14 5.29 -15.30
CA GLY A 126 -6.25 4.16 -15.04
C GLY A 126 -4.94 4.25 -15.81
N LEU A 127 -5.02 4.60 -17.10
CA LEU A 127 -3.84 4.83 -17.94
C LEU A 127 -2.95 5.95 -17.38
N ALA A 128 -3.55 7.07 -16.97
CA ALA A 128 -2.81 8.18 -16.36
C ALA A 128 -2.01 7.77 -15.11
N GLU A 129 -2.53 6.86 -14.29
CA GLU A 129 -1.78 6.34 -13.12
C GLU A 129 -0.62 5.41 -13.52
N ILE A 130 -0.79 4.65 -14.60
CA ILE A 130 0.27 3.80 -15.17
C ILE A 130 1.38 4.67 -15.76
N ASP A 131 1.02 5.66 -16.59
CA ASP A 131 1.98 6.56 -17.24
C ASP A 131 2.78 7.36 -16.20
N ARG A 132 2.13 7.84 -15.14
CA ARG A 132 2.80 8.47 -14.01
C ARG A 132 3.79 7.53 -13.31
N ALA A 133 3.41 6.26 -13.16
CA ALA A 133 4.28 5.27 -12.52
C ALA A 133 5.47 4.88 -13.40
N ARG A 134 5.28 4.85 -14.73
CA ARG A 134 6.37 4.65 -15.71
C ARG A 134 7.33 5.83 -15.71
N ALA A 135 6.81 7.05 -15.73
CA ALA A 135 7.61 8.27 -15.77
C ALA A 135 8.56 8.43 -14.56
N ASP A 136 8.20 7.88 -13.40
CA ASP A 136 9.01 7.97 -12.17
C ASP A 136 9.63 6.62 -11.73
N GLY A 137 9.63 5.60 -12.61
CA GLY A 137 10.27 4.30 -12.41
C GLY A 137 9.55 3.35 -11.44
N ARG A 138 8.39 3.74 -10.86
CA ARG A 138 7.63 2.87 -9.92
C ARG A 138 6.99 1.66 -10.59
N TRP A 139 6.79 1.73 -11.89
CA TRP A 139 6.23 0.64 -12.67
C TRP A 139 7.22 -0.52 -12.81
N GLU A 140 8.47 -0.22 -13.13
CA GLU A 140 9.57 -1.18 -13.25
C GLU A 140 9.97 -1.72 -11.88
N ALA A 141 9.97 -0.85 -10.86
CA ALA A 141 10.24 -1.18 -9.47
C ALA A 141 9.04 -1.85 -8.74
N ALA A 142 8.13 -2.48 -9.49
CA ALA A 142 7.00 -3.17 -8.88
C ALA A 142 7.44 -4.31 -7.96
N TYR A 143 6.94 -4.29 -6.73
CA TYR A 143 7.34 -5.23 -5.67
C TYR A 143 6.58 -6.56 -5.73
N ASP A 144 7.20 -7.60 -5.19
CA ASP A 144 6.60 -8.94 -5.10
C ASP A 144 5.50 -9.01 -4.04
N SER A 145 4.53 -9.90 -4.28
CA SER A 145 3.53 -10.23 -3.25
C SER A 145 4.16 -11.06 -2.11
N PRO A 146 3.55 -11.07 -0.90
CA PRO A 146 4.04 -11.87 0.22
C PRO A 146 4.24 -13.36 -0.10
N ALA A 147 3.47 -13.88 -1.09
CA ALA A 147 3.55 -15.28 -1.49
C ALA A 147 4.76 -15.60 -2.38
N LYS A 148 5.25 -14.61 -3.13
CA LYS A 148 6.32 -14.77 -4.14
C LYS A 148 7.61 -14.03 -3.76
N ALA A 149 7.59 -13.23 -2.69
CA ALA A 149 8.73 -12.45 -2.27
C ALA A 149 9.88 -13.36 -1.82
N GLN A 150 11.02 -13.20 -2.46
CA GLN A 150 12.27 -13.87 -2.09
C GLN A 150 13.15 -12.92 -1.29
N VAL A 151 13.93 -13.47 -0.37
CA VAL A 151 14.94 -12.70 0.36
C VAL A 151 16.00 -12.25 -0.64
N PRO A 152 16.34 -10.95 -0.73
CA PRO A 152 17.37 -10.48 -1.63
C PRO A 152 18.74 -11.13 -1.33
N ALA A 153 19.50 -11.47 -2.39
CA ALA A 153 20.77 -12.17 -2.26
C ALA A 153 21.80 -11.38 -1.42
N ASP A 154 21.88 -10.07 -1.65
CA ASP A 154 22.75 -9.18 -0.87
C ASP A 154 22.37 -9.12 0.63
N PHE A 155 21.09 -9.29 0.96
CA PHE A 155 20.68 -9.37 2.35
C PHE A 155 20.96 -10.75 2.98
N LEU A 156 20.91 -11.82 2.18
CA LEU A 156 21.36 -13.14 2.65
C LEU A 156 22.86 -13.15 2.94
N GLU A 157 23.67 -12.57 2.05
CA GLU A 157 25.11 -12.39 2.26
C GLU A 157 25.42 -11.61 3.53
N GLU A 158 24.70 -10.53 3.78
CA GLU A 158 24.86 -9.73 5.00
C GLU A 158 24.46 -10.52 6.27
N LEU A 159 23.40 -11.34 6.18
CA LEU A 159 23.00 -12.24 7.28
C LEU A 159 24.05 -13.34 7.52
N ASP A 160 24.73 -13.83 6.48
CA ASP A 160 25.79 -14.84 6.61
C ASP A 160 26.99 -14.30 7.40
N HIS A 161 27.29 -12.99 7.29
CA HIS A 161 28.28 -12.31 8.10
C HIS A 161 27.83 -12.02 9.55
N ASN A 162 26.53 -12.18 9.84
CA ASN A 162 25.91 -11.88 11.13
C ASN A 162 25.11 -13.08 11.68
N PRO A 163 25.76 -14.14 12.20
CA PRO A 163 25.11 -15.40 12.56
C PRO A 163 23.94 -15.25 13.55
N ARG A 164 24.04 -14.30 14.50
CA ARG A 164 22.97 -14.02 15.46
C ARG A 164 21.73 -13.43 14.79
N ALA A 165 21.92 -12.45 13.90
CA ALA A 165 20.83 -11.88 13.10
C ALA A 165 20.20 -12.93 12.20
N LYS A 166 21.00 -13.77 11.53
CA LYS A 166 20.55 -14.87 10.69
C LYS A 166 19.68 -15.86 11.44
N ALA A 167 20.16 -16.36 12.56
CA ALA A 167 19.42 -17.30 13.40
C ALA A 167 18.05 -16.75 13.82
N PHE A 168 18.00 -15.47 14.22
CA PHE A 168 16.73 -14.84 14.59
C PHE A 168 15.83 -14.60 13.39
N PHE A 169 16.38 -14.19 12.21
CA PHE A 169 15.62 -14.02 10.98
C PHE A 169 14.91 -15.31 10.54
N GLU A 170 15.51 -16.47 10.76
CA GLU A 170 14.92 -17.76 10.46
C GLU A 170 13.73 -18.12 11.36
N THR A 171 13.62 -17.52 12.54
CA THR A 171 12.53 -17.76 13.51
C THR A 171 11.35 -16.81 13.35
N ILE A 172 11.56 -15.60 12.79
CA ILE A 172 10.49 -14.61 12.69
C ILE A 172 9.36 -15.05 11.75
N ASN A 173 8.14 -14.61 12.05
CA ASN A 173 6.97 -14.96 11.25
C ASN A 173 7.00 -14.33 9.84
N ARG A 174 6.16 -14.89 8.96
CA ARG A 174 6.07 -14.47 7.55
C ARG A 174 5.77 -12.97 7.37
N VAL A 175 4.99 -12.37 8.27
CA VAL A 175 4.62 -10.94 8.18
C VAL A 175 5.85 -10.07 8.38
N ASN A 176 6.64 -10.34 9.43
CA ASN A 176 7.88 -9.61 9.71
C ASN A 176 8.94 -9.86 8.62
N ARG A 177 9.11 -11.10 8.18
CA ARG A 177 10.02 -11.44 7.07
C ARG A 177 9.67 -10.66 5.81
N TYR A 178 8.40 -10.68 5.41
CA TYR A 178 7.94 -9.91 4.25
C TYR A 178 8.11 -8.40 4.43
N ALA A 179 7.88 -7.87 5.62
CA ALA A 179 8.03 -6.45 5.90
C ALA A 179 9.48 -5.95 5.69
N ILE A 180 10.48 -6.78 6.01
CA ILE A 180 11.90 -6.51 5.73
C ILE A 180 12.15 -6.56 4.22
N ILE A 181 11.77 -7.66 3.56
CA ILE A 181 11.97 -7.86 2.11
C ILE A 181 11.35 -6.69 1.32
N TRP A 182 10.10 -6.37 1.60
CA TRP A 182 9.39 -5.29 0.93
C TRP A 182 10.09 -3.93 1.09
N ARG A 183 10.60 -3.62 2.29
CA ARG A 183 11.33 -2.37 2.52
C ARG A 183 12.65 -2.32 1.78
N LEU A 184 13.34 -3.44 1.64
CA LEU A 184 14.58 -3.53 0.84
C LEU A 184 14.27 -3.38 -0.65
N GLN A 185 13.25 -4.07 -1.18
CA GLN A 185 12.84 -3.97 -2.58
C GLN A 185 12.33 -2.57 -2.97
N THR A 186 11.70 -1.86 -2.04
CA THR A 186 11.12 -0.52 -2.31
C THR A 186 12.05 0.64 -1.93
N ALA A 187 13.31 0.38 -1.62
CA ALA A 187 14.28 1.44 -1.41
C ALA A 187 14.55 2.18 -2.73
N LYS A 188 14.45 3.51 -2.70
CA LYS A 188 14.55 4.33 -3.91
C LYS A 188 15.98 4.63 -4.35
N THR A 189 16.93 4.58 -3.41
CA THR A 189 18.35 4.83 -3.69
C THR A 189 19.21 3.76 -3.04
N PRO A 190 20.41 3.49 -3.58
CA PRO A 190 21.38 2.57 -2.97
C PRO A 190 21.68 2.92 -1.51
N GLU A 191 21.82 4.19 -1.17
CA GLU A 191 22.11 4.66 0.19
C GLU A 191 20.96 4.34 1.15
N THR A 192 19.72 4.60 0.71
CA THR A 192 18.51 4.23 1.48
C THR A 192 18.44 2.72 1.70
N ARG A 193 18.78 1.92 0.66
CA ARG A 193 18.79 0.46 0.77
C ARG A 193 19.86 -0.01 1.75
N ALA A 194 21.08 0.48 1.64
CA ALA A 194 22.18 0.16 2.53
C ALA A 194 21.87 0.54 3.99
N GLN A 195 21.29 1.72 4.21
CA GLN A 195 20.88 2.14 5.54
C GLN A 195 19.80 1.23 6.14
N ARG A 196 18.78 0.84 5.34
CA ARG A 196 17.75 -0.10 5.78
C ARG A 196 18.34 -1.47 6.11
N MET A 197 19.28 -1.95 5.30
CA MET A 197 19.96 -3.23 5.50
C MET A 197 20.66 -3.25 6.86
N ARG A 198 21.52 -2.26 7.15
CA ARG A 198 22.17 -2.13 8.46
C ARG A 198 21.17 -2.10 9.62
N THR A 199 20.13 -1.26 9.50
CA THR A 199 19.08 -1.15 10.52
C THR A 199 18.39 -2.49 10.79
N PHE A 200 18.12 -3.28 9.75
CA PHE A 200 17.46 -4.59 9.93
C PHE A 200 18.39 -5.63 10.55
N VAL A 201 19.67 -5.65 10.18
CA VAL A 201 20.65 -6.54 10.81
C VAL A 201 20.79 -6.21 12.30
N GLU A 202 20.99 -4.94 12.65
CA GLU A 202 21.08 -4.49 14.04
C GLU A 202 19.83 -4.83 14.86
N MET A 203 18.64 -4.66 14.26
CA MET A 203 17.36 -5.03 14.88
C MET A 203 17.26 -6.54 15.13
N LEU A 204 17.64 -7.35 14.13
CA LEU A 204 17.60 -8.80 14.22
C LEU A 204 18.62 -9.34 15.21
N GLU A 205 19.82 -8.76 15.32
CA GLU A 205 20.83 -9.09 16.33
C GLU A 205 20.32 -8.89 17.77
N LYS A 206 19.47 -7.88 17.97
CA LYS A 206 18.82 -7.60 19.27
C LYS A 206 17.61 -8.49 19.53
N GLY A 207 17.21 -9.34 18.60
CA GLY A 207 16.00 -10.16 18.71
C GLY A 207 14.69 -9.36 18.56
N GLU A 208 14.73 -8.24 17.85
CA GLU A 208 13.58 -7.34 17.66
C GLU A 208 12.92 -7.56 16.29
N THR A 209 11.63 -7.21 16.18
CA THR A 209 10.85 -7.28 14.91
C THR A 209 10.16 -5.95 14.61
N LEU A 210 9.68 -5.81 13.37
CA LEU A 210 8.97 -4.59 12.91
C LEU A 210 7.51 -4.52 13.39
N HIS A 211 6.91 -5.65 13.72
CA HIS A 211 5.50 -5.79 14.14
C HIS A 211 5.35 -6.75 15.29
#